data_0b7646daa3ff188ae31b4adee7c32c0e
#
_entry.id   0b7646daa3ff188ae31b4adee7c32c0e
#
_cell.length_a   1.000
_cell.length_b   1.000
_cell.length_c   1.000
_cell.angle_alpha   90.00
_cell.angle_beta   90.00
_cell.angle_gamma   90.00
#
_symmetry.space_group_name_H-M   'P 1'
#
loop_
_entity.id
_entity.type
_entity.pdbx_description
1 polymer ?
#
loop_
_entity_poly.entity_id
_entity_poly.type
_entity_poly.pdbx_seq_one_letter_code
_entity_poly.pdbx_strand_id
1 'polypeptide(L)'
;RDRLRSRGLGDVYKRQSQIQQTFWEKYKVSPETATDYYYKLSQDSDYIRRYRIAKDRKWTVDTKYGTLDITINLSKPEKDPKAIAAAGKAKSSSYPKCQLCMENEGYAGRLDHPARENHRIIPITIQDNPWGFQYSPYVYYNEHCIVFNGQHVPMKIDRNAFEKLFDFIKLFPHYFLGSNADLPIVGGSILSHDHFQGGNYTFAMAKAPI
;
A
#
# COMPACT_ATOMS: atom_id res chain seq x y z
N ARG A 1 9.17 34.32 1.13
CA ARG A 1 8.35 33.15 1.57
C ARG A 1 8.26 32.10 0.48
N ASP A 2 8.16 32.46 -0.81
CA ASP A 2 8.03 31.51 -1.93
C ASP A 2 9.32 30.71 -2.24
N ARG A 3 10.50 31.27 -1.97
CA ARG A 3 11.78 30.56 -2.16
C ARG A 3 11.97 29.35 -1.23
N LEU A 4 11.36 29.36 -0.06
CA LEU A 4 11.44 28.20 0.87
C LEU A 4 10.50 27.06 0.45
N ARG A 5 9.33 27.39 -0.12
CA ARG A 5 8.39 26.38 -0.66
C ARG A 5 8.94 25.67 -1.91
N SER A 6 9.57 26.43 -2.83
CA SER A 6 10.17 25.85 -4.03
C SER A 6 11.37 24.95 -3.73
N ARG A 7 12.18 25.27 -2.70
CA ARG A 7 13.28 24.42 -2.25
C ARG A 7 12.76 23.11 -1.64
N GLY A 8 11.71 23.15 -0.82
CA GLY A 8 11.09 21.94 -0.22
C GLY A 8 10.58 20.96 -1.26
N LEU A 9 9.87 21.44 -2.29
CA LEU A 9 9.38 20.60 -3.39
C LEU A 9 10.52 19.98 -4.20
N GLY A 10 11.56 20.77 -4.54
CA GLY A 10 12.72 20.27 -5.27
C GLY A 10 13.48 19.19 -4.49
N ASP A 11 13.56 19.29 -3.16
CA ASP A 11 14.18 18.28 -2.31
C ASP A 11 13.35 16.99 -2.21
N VAL A 12 12.02 17.09 -2.20
CA VAL A 12 11.13 15.93 -2.24
C VAL A 12 11.34 15.14 -3.54
N TYR A 13 11.32 15.79 -4.69
CA TYR A 13 11.53 15.12 -5.99
C TYR A 13 12.93 14.51 -6.12
N LYS A 14 13.98 15.22 -5.69
CA LYS A 14 15.36 14.69 -5.71
C LYS A 14 15.48 13.46 -4.83
N ARG A 15 14.93 13.49 -3.62
CA ARG A 15 14.94 12.34 -2.71
C ARG A 15 14.16 11.16 -3.27
N GLN A 16 13.03 11.40 -3.95
CA GLN A 16 12.26 10.35 -4.61
C GLN A 16 13.06 9.64 -5.69
N SER A 17 13.71 10.37 -6.58
CA SER A 17 14.56 9.78 -7.62
C SER A 17 15.72 8.96 -7.04
N GLN A 18 16.35 9.44 -5.96
CA GLN A 18 17.40 8.72 -5.26
C GLN A 18 16.88 7.43 -4.60
N ILE A 19 15.68 7.46 -4.00
CA ILE A 19 15.07 6.29 -3.38
C ILE A 19 14.76 5.23 -4.44
N GLN A 20 14.16 5.63 -5.56
CA GLN A 20 13.88 4.72 -6.68
C GLN A 20 15.17 4.12 -7.25
N GLN A 21 16.19 4.95 -7.49
CA GLN A 21 17.48 4.48 -7.95
C GLN A 21 18.09 3.46 -6.98
N THR A 22 18.16 3.80 -5.70
CA THR A 22 18.70 2.90 -4.67
C THR A 22 17.92 1.59 -4.57
N PHE A 23 16.58 1.66 -4.71
CA PHE A 23 15.73 0.47 -4.72
C PHE A 23 16.11 -0.46 -5.89
N TRP A 24 16.23 0.06 -7.10
CA TRP A 24 16.55 -0.75 -8.28
C TRP A 24 18.01 -1.20 -8.31
N GLU A 25 18.95 -0.46 -7.73
CA GLU A 25 20.33 -0.93 -7.52
C GLU A 25 20.37 -2.13 -6.56
N LYS A 26 19.59 -2.08 -5.47
CA LYS A 26 19.46 -3.20 -4.53
C LYS A 26 18.72 -4.39 -5.14
N TYR A 27 17.74 -4.13 -5.99
CA TYR A 27 17.01 -5.18 -6.72
C TYR A 27 17.92 -6.01 -7.63
N LYS A 28 19.00 -5.42 -8.16
CA LYS A 28 20.01 -6.17 -8.92
C LYS A 28 20.77 -7.19 -8.06
N VAL A 29 20.81 -6.98 -6.74
CA VAL A 29 21.38 -7.97 -5.80
C VAL A 29 20.36 -9.06 -5.51
N SER A 30 19.18 -8.68 -5.03
CA SER A 30 18.00 -9.53 -4.92
C SER A 30 16.73 -8.71 -4.73
N PRO A 31 15.55 -9.24 -5.11
CA PRO A 31 14.26 -8.59 -4.79
C PRO A 31 14.07 -8.33 -3.30
N GLU A 32 14.50 -9.26 -2.43
CA GLU A 32 14.41 -9.16 -0.97
C GLU A 32 15.23 -7.97 -0.45
N THR A 33 16.46 -7.81 -0.93
CA THR A 33 17.33 -6.68 -0.53
C THR A 33 16.69 -5.33 -0.87
N ALA A 34 15.97 -5.25 -1.98
CA ALA A 34 15.28 -4.03 -2.37
C ALA A 34 14.05 -3.76 -1.50
N THR A 35 13.23 -4.78 -1.25
CA THR A 35 12.04 -4.65 -0.41
C THR A 35 12.39 -4.37 1.05
N ASP A 36 13.42 -4.99 1.61
CA ASP A 36 13.95 -4.73 2.95
C ASP A 36 14.36 -3.26 3.11
N TYR A 37 15.12 -2.74 2.13
CA TYR A 37 15.50 -1.33 2.12
C TYR A 37 14.28 -0.41 2.13
N TYR A 38 13.31 -0.68 1.25
CA TYR A 38 12.14 0.18 1.11
C TYR A 38 11.19 0.06 2.31
N TYR A 39 11.05 -1.14 2.88
CA TYR A 39 10.27 -1.37 4.10
C TYR A 39 10.89 -0.62 5.29
N LYS A 40 12.21 -0.75 5.47
CA LYS A 40 12.94 0.00 6.50
C LYS A 40 12.80 1.51 6.33
N LEU A 41 12.96 2.02 5.11
CA LEU A 41 12.77 3.44 4.81
C LEU A 41 11.35 3.91 5.19
N SER A 42 10.33 3.12 4.88
CA SER A 42 8.93 3.43 5.19
C SER A 42 8.66 3.44 6.70
N GLN A 43 9.40 2.64 7.47
CA GLN A 43 9.36 2.65 8.94
C GLN A 43 10.13 3.86 9.52
N ASP A 44 11.33 4.13 9.03
CA ASP A 44 12.20 5.18 9.55
C ASP A 44 11.66 6.59 9.24
N SER A 45 10.91 6.74 8.15
CA SER A 45 10.19 7.98 7.82
C SER A 45 8.87 8.15 8.57
N ASP A 46 8.51 7.23 9.47
CA ASP A 46 7.21 7.18 10.17
C ASP A 46 6.00 7.11 9.24
N TYR A 47 6.18 6.69 7.99
CA TYR A 47 5.05 6.38 7.12
C TYR A 47 4.31 5.13 7.61
N ILE A 48 5.05 4.05 7.94
CA ILE A 48 4.55 2.89 8.70
C ILE A 48 4.63 3.25 10.19
N ARG A 49 3.49 3.51 10.78
CA ARG A 49 3.39 4.03 12.16
C ARG A 49 3.53 2.91 13.19
N ARG A 50 4.77 2.47 13.45
CA ARG A 50 5.09 1.35 14.35
C ARG A 50 4.46 1.49 15.74
N TYR A 51 4.42 2.71 16.31
CA TYR A 51 3.81 2.97 17.61
C TYR A 51 2.27 2.74 17.64
N ARG A 52 1.60 2.84 16.49
CA ARG A 52 0.18 2.46 16.35
C ARG A 52 0.03 0.97 16.20
N ILE A 53 0.87 0.36 15.35
CA ILE A 53 0.88 -1.09 15.09
C ILE A 53 1.19 -1.87 16.37
N ALA A 54 2.03 -1.34 17.27
CA ALA A 54 2.32 -1.94 18.58
C ALA A 54 1.09 -2.06 19.49
N LYS A 55 -0.01 -1.39 19.20
CA LYS A 55 -1.28 -1.53 19.91
C LYS A 55 -2.14 -2.68 19.41
N ASP A 56 -1.84 -3.22 18.21
CA ASP A 56 -2.55 -4.36 17.64
C ASP A 56 -2.38 -5.59 18.55
N ARG A 57 -3.45 -6.33 18.73
CA ARG A 57 -3.43 -7.57 19.49
C ARG A 57 -3.33 -8.74 18.53
N LYS A 58 -2.35 -9.61 18.76
CA LYS A 58 -2.10 -10.79 17.92
C LYS A 58 -1.89 -12.01 18.82
N TRP A 59 -2.51 -13.13 18.45
CA TRP A 59 -2.31 -14.42 19.11
C TRP A 59 -2.63 -15.55 18.12
N THR A 60 -2.27 -16.76 18.48
CA THR A 60 -2.58 -17.95 17.69
C THR A 60 -3.59 -18.83 18.43
N VAL A 61 -4.39 -19.56 17.69
CA VAL A 61 -5.35 -20.54 18.20
C VAL A 61 -5.20 -21.83 17.41
N ASP A 62 -4.97 -22.94 18.13
CA ASP A 62 -4.93 -24.26 17.53
C ASP A 62 -6.34 -24.78 17.29
N THR A 63 -6.59 -25.28 16.09
CA THR A 63 -7.86 -25.85 15.66
C THR A 63 -7.66 -27.21 15.01
N LYS A 64 -8.72 -27.93 14.76
CA LYS A 64 -8.66 -29.21 14.00
C LYS A 64 -8.16 -29.05 12.56
N TYR A 65 -8.12 -27.83 12.04
CA TYR A 65 -7.65 -27.48 10.68
C TYR A 65 -6.21 -26.92 10.67
N GLY A 66 -5.55 -26.84 11.82
CA GLY A 66 -4.24 -26.22 12.02
C GLY A 66 -4.31 -24.97 12.87
N THR A 67 -3.17 -24.31 13.02
CA THR A 67 -3.03 -23.09 13.84
C THR A 67 -3.49 -21.87 13.05
N LEU A 68 -4.41 -21.10 13.61
CA LEU A 68 -4.92 -19.84 13.04
C LEU A 68 -4.27 -18.62 13.71
N ASP A 69 -3.91 -17.63 12.91
CA ASP A 69 -3.48 -16.32 13.40
C ASP A 69 -4.71 -15.41 13.61
N ILE A 70 -4.89 -14.93 14.83
CA ILE A 70 -5.96 -14.01 15.19
C ILE A 70 -5.38 -12.63 15.43
N THR A 71 -6.02 -11.61 14.86
CA THR A 71 -5.56 -10.22 14.99
C THR A 71 -6.72 -9.28 15.29
N ILE A 72 -6.56 -8.40 16.29
CA ILE A 72 -7.39 -7.21 16.47
C ILE A 72 -6.55 -6.01 16.01
N ASN A 73 -6.88 -5.47 14.86
CA ASN A 73 -6.14 -4.37 14.24
C ASN A 73 -6.63 -3.03 14.77
N LEU A 74 -5.95 -2.50 15.80
CA LEU A 74 -6.23 -1.19 16.41
C LEU A 74 -5.47 -0.05 15.71
N SER A 75 -4.51 -0.39 14.86
CA SER A 75 -3.72 0.61 14.11
C SER A 75 -4.44 1.15 12.88
N LYS A 76 -5.43 0.42 12.36
CA LYS A 76 -6.27 0.87 11.25
C LYS A 76 -7.13 2.03 11.72
N PRO A 77 -7.04 3.22 11.11
CA PRO A 77 -7.92 4.32 11.47
C PRO A 77 -9.36 3.96 11.09
N GLU A 78 -10.22 3.77 12.08
CA GLU A 78 -11.65 3.73 11.84
C GLU A 78 -12.10 5.11 11.32
N LYS A 79 -12.87 5.11 10.25
CA LYS A 79 -13.44 6.34 9.75
C LYS A 79 -14.60 6.72 10.68
N ASP A 80 -14.45 7.85 11.39
CA ASP A 80 -15.56 8.43 12.16
C ASP A 80 -16.75 8.68 11.22
N PRO A 81 -17.94 8.11 11.48
CA PRO A 81 -19.14 8.34 10.68
C PRO A 81 -19.49 9.81 10.48
N LYS A 82 -19.22 10.67 11.48
CA LYS A 82 -19.43 12.11 11.41
C LYS A 82 -18.43 12.77 10.44
N ALA A 83 -17.16 12.33 10.46
CA ALA A 83 -16.15 12.79 9.51
C ALA A 83 -16.45 12.36 8.08
N ILE A 84 -16.97 11.14 7.88
CA ILE A 84 -17.45 10.67 6.56
C ILE A 84 -18.59 11.55 6.05
N ALA A 85 -19.59 11.84 6.90
CA ALA A 85 -20.74 12.67 6.53
C ALA A 85 -20.32 14.11 6.24
N ALA A 86 -19.37 14.68 7.00
CA ALA A 86 -18.83 16.02 6.76
C ALA A 86 -18.02 16.09 5.46
N ALA A 87 -17.18 15.07 5.18
CA ALA A 87 -16.41 14.96 3.95
C ALA A 87 -17.31 14.83 2.71
N GLY A 88 -18.45 14.11 2.81
CA GLY A 88 -19.44 14.01 1.74
C GLY A 88 -20.14 15.32 1.39
N LYS A 89 -20.18 16.30 2.31
CA LYS A 89 -20.76 17.62 2.10
C LYS A 89 -19.74 18.70 1.64
N ALA A 90 -18.46 18.43 1.80
CA ALA A 90 -17.40 19.36 1.41
C ALA A 90 -17.24 19.37 -0.12
N LYS A 91 -17.02 20.55 -0.72
CA LYS A 91 -16.58 20.65 -2.12
C LYS A 91 -15.25 19.96 -2.24
N SER A 92 -15.25 18.72 -2.72
CA SER A 92 -14.05 17.93 -2.91
C SER A 92 -13.26 18.41 -4.12
N SER A 93 -11.95 18.61 -3.94
CA SER A 93 -11.02 18.70 -5.05
C SER A 93 -10.88 17.32 -5.68
N SER A 94 -10.83 17.25 -7.01
CA SER A 94 -10.56 16.00 -7.74
C SER A 94 -9.09 15.59 -7.73
N TYR A 95 -8.22 16.24 -6.94
CA TYR A 95 -6.78 16.01 -6.89
C TYR A 95 -6.28 15.87 -5.44
N PRO A 96 -5.59 14.76 -5.09
CA PRO A 96 -5.63 13.48 -5.82
C PRO A 96 -7.05 12.90 -5.88
N LYS A 97 -7.37 12.13 -6.91
CA LYS A 97 -8.72 11.53 -7.07
C LYS A 97 -9.06 10.54 -5.97
N CYS A 98 -8.06 9.75 -5.51
CA CYS A 98 -8.21 8.84 -4.38
C CYS A 98 -6.86 8.63 -3.67
N GLN A 99 -6.87 7.83 -2.59
CA GLN A 99 -5.67 7.58 -1.78
C GLN A 99 -4.63 6.67 -2.43
N LEU A 100 -4.93 6.08 -3.59
CA LEU A 100 -4.03 5.21 -4.35
C LEU A 100 -3.44 5.89 -5.61
N CYS A 101 -3.79 7.15 -5.89
CA CYS A 101 -3.21 7.87 -7.03
C CYS A 101 -1.74 8.20 -6.79
N MET A 102 -0.92 8.16 -7.84
CA MET A 102 0.52 8.48 -7.77
C MET A 102 0.79 9.87 -7.16
N GLU A 103 -0.12 10.81 -7.35
CA GLU A 103 -0.08 12.18 -6.84
C GLU A 103 -0.15 12.28 -5.31
N ASN A 104 -0.41 11.18 -4.62
CA ASN A 104 -0.32 11.14 -3.16
C ASN A 104 1.12 11.20 -2.65
N GLU A 105 2.11 10.87 -3.48
CA GLU A 105 3.50 10.96 -3.10
C GLU A 105 3.90 12.40 -2.78
N GLY A 106 4.36 12.62 -1.54
CA GLY A 106 4.73 13.95 -1.08
C GLY A 106 3.54 14.92 -0.90
N TYR A 107 2.30 14.45 -0.97
CA TYR A 107 1.12 15.30 -0.87
C TYR A 107 0.97 15.91 0.53
N ALA A 108 0.80 17.24 0.59
CA ALA A 108 0.71 17.98 1.85
C ALA A 108 -0.59 17.73 2.64
N GLY A 109 -1.60 17.13 1.99
CA GLY A 109 -2.90 16.86 2.58
C GLY A 109 -3.88 18.04 2.46
N ARG A 110 -5.12 17.75 2.77
CA ARG A 110 -6.22 18.71 2.92
C ARG A 110 -7.24 18.15 3.91
N LEU A 111 -8.31 18.90 4.22
CA LEU A 111 -9.26 18.53 5.27
C LEU A 111 -9.88 17.12 5.09
N ASP A 112 -10.20 16.75 3.85
CA ASP A 112 -10.83 15.48 3.48
C ASP A 112 -9.86 14.46 2.85
N HIS A 113 -8.56 14.77 2.80
CA HIS A 113 -7.55 13.89 2.22
C HIS A 113 -6.24 13.94 3.02
N PRO A 114 -5.74 12.81 3.53
CA PRO A 114 -4.61 12.81 4.45
C PRO A 114 -3.31 13.27 3.79
N ALA A 115 -2.45 13.92 4.60
CA ALA A 115 -1.08 14.22 4.21
C ALA A 115 -0.27 12.94 3.96
N ARG A 116 0.61 12.98 2.98
CA ARG A 116 1.49 11.91 2.53
C ARG A 116 2.91 12.38 2.25
N GLU A 117 3.38 13.40 2.96
CA GLU A 117 4.68 14.03 2.72
C GLU A 117 5.86 13.06 2.89
N ASN A 118 5.74 12.12 3.83
CA ASN A 118 6.70 11.04 4.07
C ASN A 118 6.46 9.77 3.25
N HIS A 119 5.43 9.75 2.42
CA HIS A 119 5.11 8.62 1.54
C HIS A 119 6.00 8.63 0.30
N ARG A 120 6.45 7.43 -0.10
CA ARG A 120 7.20 7.21 -1.35
C ARG A 120 6.59 6.02 -2.07
N ILE A 121 6.64 6.06 -3.39
CA ILE A 121 6.08 5.04 -4.27
C ILE A 121 7.20 4.51 -5.15
N ILE A 122 7.32 3.19 -5.28
CA ILE A 122 8.22 2.56 -6.24
C ILE A 122 7.45 2.30 -7.52
N PRO A 123 7.81 2.96 -8.65
CA PRO A 123 7.24 2.64 -9.94
C PRO A 123 7.69 1.25 -10.38
N ILE A 124 6.73 0.44 -10.79
CA ILE A 124 6.94 -0.89 -11.36
C ILE A 124 6.16 -1.01 -12.68
N THR A 125 6.44 -2.05 -13.43
CA THR A 125 5.72 -2.35 -14.67
C THR A 125 4.99 -3.67 -14.53
N ILE A 126 3.70 -3.68 -14.83
CA ILE A 126 2.85 -4.86 -14.89
C ILE A 126 2.13 -4.86 -16.22
N GLN A 127 2.28 -5.92 -17.03
CA GLN A 127 1.72 -6.03 -18.38
C GLN A 127 2.06 -4.80 -19.25
N ASP A 128 3.33 -4.39 -19.24
CA ASP A 128 3.85 -3.22 -19.98
C ASP A 128 3.18 -1.88 -19.62
N ASN A 129 2.39 -1.83 -18.56
CA ASN A 129 1.76 -0.61 -18.06
C ASN A 129 2.44 -0.12 -16.76
N PRO A 130 2.41 1.21 -16.52
CA PRO A 130 2.94 1.78 -15.28
C PRO A 130 2.04 1.43 -14.08
N TRP A 131 2.64 0.92 -13.01
CA TRP A 131 2.03 0.63 -11.73
C TRP A 131 2.85 1.22 -10.59
N GLY A 132 2.23 1.39 -9.44
CA GLY A 132 2.88 1.80 -8.20
C GLY A 132 2.92 0.66 -7.18
N PHE A 133 4.05 0.51 -6.51
CA PHE A 133 4.23 -0.35 -5.35
C PHE A 133 4.47 0.52 -4.12
N GLN A 134 3.67 0.33 -3.07
CA GLN A 134 3.76 1.06 -1.81
C GLN A 134 3.45 0.17 -0.62
N TYR A 135 4.03 0.48 0.55
CA TYR A 135 3.58 -0.12 1.79
C TYR A 135 2.31 0.57 2.32
N SER A 136 1.57 -0.14 3.15
CA SER A 136 0.45 0.42 3.87
C SER A 136 0.93 1.08 5.18
N PRO A 137 0.34 2.18 5.63
CA PRO A 137 0.70 2.82 6.91
C PRO A 137 0.25 2.03 8.14
N TYR A 138 -0.55 0.99 7.95
CA TYR A 138 -0.96 0.00 8.95
C TYR A 138 -0.78 -1.40 8.37
N VAL A 139 -0.76 -2.44 9.21
CA VAL A 139 -0.45 -3.80 8.77
C VAL A 139 -1.57 -4.78 9.14
N TYR A 140 -1.94 -5.64 8.20
CA TYR A 140 -2.69 -6.86 8.48
C TYR A 140 -1.75 -8.05 8.69
N TYR A 141 -0.63 -8.05 8.00
CA TYR A 141 0.43 -9.07 7.99
C TYR A 141 1.78 -8.40 7.71
N ASN A 142 2.86 -9.18 7.80
CA ASN A 142 4.21 -8.64 7.58
C ASN A 142 4.35 -8.01 6.19
N GLU A 143 4.97 -6.83 6.15
CA GLU A 143 5.25 -6.07 4.93
C GLU A 143 4.01 -5.80 4.07
N HIS A 144 2.87 -5.52 4.74
CA HIS A 144 1.61 -5.22 4.06
C HIS A 144 1.79 -4.11 3.02
N CYS A 145 1.59 -4.45 1.76
CA CYS A 145 1.77 -3.57 0.62
C CYS A 145 0.51 -3.46 -0.24
N ILE A 146 0.48 -2.42 -1.05
CA ILE A 146 -0.55 -2.17 -2.06
C ILE A 146 0.16 -1.95 -3.40
N VAL A 147 -0.31 -2.66 -4.40
CA VAL A 147 0.13 -2.55 -5.80
C VAL A 147 -1.04 -1.99 -6.58
N PHE A 148 -0.88 -0.86 -7.23
CA PHE A 148 -1.99 -0.13 -7.83
C PHE A 148 -1.64 0.38 -9.23
N ASN A 149 -2.65 0.47 -10.08
CA ASN A 149 -2.52 0.95 -11.45
C ASN A 149 -2.06 2.42 -11.45
N GLY A 150 -1.12 2.78 -12.32
CA GLY A 150 -0.67 4.17 -12.49
C GLY A 150 -1.78 5.10 -13.00
N GLN A 151 -2.83 4.53 -13.60
CA GLN A 151 -4.02 5.26 -14.03
C GLN A 151 -5.18 5.02 -13.07
N HIS A 152 -5.98 6.06 -12.80
CA HIS A 152 -7.18 5.93 -11.98
C HIS A 152 -8.32 5.29 -12.79
N VAL A 153 -8.32 3.97 -12.86
CA VAL A 153 -9.32 3.14 -13.54
C VAL A 153 -9.98 2.19 -12.55
N PRO A 154 -11.26 1.85 -12.72
CA PRO A 154 -11.97 0.95 -11.81
C PRO A 154 -11.34 -0.45 -11.77
N MET A 155 -11.46 -1.11 -10.62
CA MET A 155 -11.16 -2.53 -10.48
C MET A 155 -12.08 -3.38 -11.36
N LYS A 156 -11.53 -4.45 -11.90
CA LYS A 156 -12.27 -5.50 -12.57
C LYS A 156 -11.61 -6.84 -12.31
N ILE A 157 -12.39 -7.80 -11.82
CA ILE A 157 -11.92 -9.16 -11.56
C ILE A 157 -12.27 -10.02 -12.77
N ASP A 158 -11.27 -10.25 -13.59
CA ASP A 158 -11.32 -11.09 -14.77
C ASP A 158 -9.99 -11.86 -14.94
N ARG A 159 -9.82 -12.58 -16.03
CA ARG A 159 -8.58 -13.29 -16.33
C ARG A 159 -7.34 -12.37 -16.29
N ASN A 160 -7.49 -11.15 -16.79
CA ASN A 160 -6.41 -10.18 -16.80
C ASN A 160 -5.94 -9.78 -15.39
N ALA A 161 -6.86 -9.76 -14.39
CA ALA A 161 -6.47 -9.55 -13.00
C ALA A 161 -5.52 -10.64 -12.49
N PHE A 162 -5.76 -11.92 -12.81
CA PHE A 162 -4.85 -13.01 -12.44
C PHE A 162 -3.48 -12.88 -13.14
N GLU A 163 -3.46 -12.52 -14.41
CA GLU A 163 -2.22 -12.30 -15.16
C GLU A 163 -1.38 -11.17 -14.52
N LYS A 164 -2.02 -10.08 -14.06
CA LYS A 164 -1.35 -9.01 -13.31
C LYS A 164 -0.77 -9.49 -11.97
N LEU A 165 -1.51 -10.33 -11.23
CA LEU A 165 -1.02 -10.92 -9.98
C LEU A 165 0.25 -11.75 -10.22
N PHE A 166 0.27 -12.57 -11.26
CA PHE A 166 1.44 -13.37 -11.61
C PHE A 166 2.64 -12.53 -12.06
N ASP A 167 2.41 -11.44 -12.78
CA ASP A 167 3.50 -10.54 -13.19
C ASP A 167 4.18 -9.89 -11.98
N PHE A 168 3.41 -9.49 -10.96
CA PHE A 168 3.98 -8.97 -9.73
C PHE A 168 4.80 -10.04 -8.98
N ILE A 169 4.31 -11.28 -8.91
CA ILE A 169 5.03 -12.39 -8.24
C ILE A 169 6.33 -12.73 -8.97
N LYS A 170 6.41 -12.56 -10.28
CA LYS A 170 7.68 -12.68 -11.02
C LYS A 170 8.71 -11.63 -10.58
N LEU A 171 8.26 -10.40 -10.29
CA LEU A 171 9.13 -9.33 -9.79
C LEU A 171 9.54 -9.58 -8.32
N PHE A 172 8.63 -10.05 -7.48
CA PHE A 172 8.84 -10.22 -6.04
C PHE A 172 8.38 -11.61 -5.57
N PRO A 173 9.16 -12.67 -5.84
CA PRO A 173 8.76 -14.08 -5.59
C PRO A 173 8.55 -14.41 -4.11
N HIS A 174 9.14 -13.62 -3.21
CA HIS A 174 9.01 -13.79 -1.75
C HIS A 174 7.73 -13.17 -1.19
N TYR A 175 6.95 -12.46 -2.01
CA TYR A 175 5.66 -11.90 -1.64
C TYR A 175 4.50 -12.76 -2.15
N PHE A 176 3.37 -12.69 -1.46
CA PHE A 176 2.08 -13.01 -2.08
C PHE A 176 1.42 -11.73 -2.59
N LEU A 177 0.50 -11.87 -3.53
CA LEU A 177 -0.40 -10.80 -3.97
C LEU A 177 -1.81 -11.35 -4.14
N GLY A 178 -2.79 -10.62 -3.66
CA GLY A 178 -4.18 -10.97 -3.75
C GLY A 178 -5.06 -9.77 -4.11
N SER A 179 -6.26 -10.03 -4.59
CA SER A 179 -7.25 -9.02 -4.92
C SER A 179 -8.43 -9.04 -3.97
N ASN A 180 -8.99 -7.86 -3.67
CA ASN A 180 -10.36 -7.78 -3.17
C ASN A 180 -11.36 -8.12 -4.29
N ALA A 181 -12.57 -8.51 -3.93
CA ALA A 181 -13.65 -8.57 -4.92
C ALA A 181 -13.99 -7.15 -5.43
N ASP A 182 -14.41 -7.04 -6.67
CA ASP A 182 -14.84 -5.78 -7.31
C ASP A 182 -16.30 -5.41 -6.98
N LEU A 183 -16.88 -6.06 -5.97
CA LEU A 183 -18.26 -5.85 -5.50
C LEU A 183 -18.25 -5.08 -4.17
N PRO A 184 -19.00 -3.98 -4.05
CA PRO A 184 -19.06 -3.18 -2.82
C PRO A 184 -19.52 -3.95 -1.59
N ILE A 185 -20.44 -4.91 -1.75
CA ILE A 185 -21.08 -5.68 -0.67
C ILE A 185 -20.12 -6.64 0.05
N VAL A 186 -19.02 -7.03 -0.58
CA VAL A 186 -18.04 -7.98 -0.01
C VAL A 186 -16.81 -7.32 0.57
N GLY A 187 -16.91 -6.03 0.94
CA GLY A 187 -15.88 -5.31 1.70
C GLY A 187 -14.71 -4.74 0.89
N GLY A 188 -14.81 -4.74 -0.43
CA GLY A 188 -13.82 -4.04 -1.27
C GLY A 188 -13.80 -2.53 -0.98
N SER A 189 -12.63 -1.95 -0.79
CA SER A 189 -12.45 -0.51 -0.64
C SER A 189 -11.74 0.07 -1.86
N ILE A 190 -12.07 1.34 -2.21
CA ILE A 190 -11.45 2.06 -3.35
C ILE A 190 -11.63 1.29 -4.68
N LEU A 191 -12.81 0.75 -4.92
CA LEU A 191 -13.13 0.00 -6.14
C LEU A 191 -12.99 0.82 -7.43
N SER A 192 -12.94 2.14 -7.31
CA SER A 192 -12.72 3.07 -8.43
C SER A 192 -11.27 3.12 -8.92
N HIS A 193 -10.34 2.44 -8.23
CA HIS A 193 -8.93 2.41 -8.60
C HIS A 193 -8.41 0.97 -8.55
N ASP A 194 -7.99 0.45 -9.69
CA ASP A 194 -7.48 -0.92 -9.84
C ASP A 194 -6.23 -1.13 -8.97
N HIS A 195 -6.31 -2.06 -8.03
CA HIS A 195 -5.25 -2.32 -7.06
C HIS A 195 -5.32 -3.72 -6.45
N PHE A 196 -4.20 -4.17 -5.93
CA PHE A 196 -4.02 -5.44 -5.23
C PHE A 196 -3.34 -5.21 -3.88
N GLN A 197 -3.48 -6.18 -2.97
CA GLN A 197 -2.84 -6.16 -1.66
C GLN A 197 -1.93 -7.38 -1.52
N GLY A 198 -0.77 -7.18 -0.94
CA GLY A 198 0.24 -8.23 -0.77
C GLY A 198 1.15 -8.00 0.41
N GLY A 199 2.16 -8.84 0.52
CA GLY A 199 3.18 -8.77 1.56
C GLY A 199 3.99 -10.05 1.68
N ASN A 200 4.94 -10.04 2.59
CA ASN A 200 5.76 -11.21 2.92
C ASN A 200 5.10 -12.00 4.07
N TYR A 201 4.15 -12.86 3.73
CA TYR A 201 3.37 -13.61 4.73
C TYR A 201 2.90 -14.95 4.16
N THR A 202 2.94 -15.99 5.00
CA THR A 202 2.41 -17.31 4.66
C THR A 202 1.12 -17.56 5.45
N PHE A 203 0.00 -17.69 4.76
CA PHE A 203 -1.31 -17.90 5.37
C PHE A 203 -1.43 -19.26 6.08
N ALA A 204 -2.29 -19.33 7.10
CA ALA A 204 -2.56 -20.54 7.85
C ALA A 204 -3.00 -21.69 6.93
N MET A 205 -3.79 -21.41 5.91
CA MET A 205 -4.25 -22.40 4.92
C MET A 205 -3.07 -23.04 4.14
N ALA A 206 -2.02 -22.27 3.84
CA ALA A 206 -0.83 -22.82 3.17
C ALA A 206 0.06 -23.66 4.10
N LYS A 207 -0.12 -23.52 5.42
CA LYS A 207 0.60 -24.29 6.46
C LYS A 207 -0.21 -25.49 6.95
N ALA A 208 -1.50 -25.57 6.61
CA ALA A 208 -2.38 -26.64 7.06
C ALA A 208 -1.91 -28.01 6.53
N PRO A 209 -2.03 -29.09 7.32
CA PRO A 209 -1.76 -30.44 6.85
C PRO A 209 -2.77 -30.82 5.76
N ILE A 210 -2.31 -31.60 4.79
CA ILE A 210 -3.12 -32.17 3.71
C ILE A 210 -3.79 -33.44 4.20
#